data_6943113b178aa434bb2f464c0fb73765
#
_entry.id   6943113b178aa434bb2f464c0fb73765
#
_cell.length_a   1.000
_cell.length_b   1.000
_cell.length_c   1.000
_cell.angle_alpha   90.00
_cell.angle_beta   90.00
_cell.angle_gamma   90.00
#
_symmetry.space_group_name_H-M   'P 1'
#
loop_
_entity.id
_entity.type
_entity.pdbx_description
1 polymer ?
#
loop_
_entity_poly.entity_id
_entity_poly.type
_entity_poly.pdbx_seq_one_letter_code
_entity_poly.pdbx_strand_id
1 'polypeptide(L)'
;RLSSRDPNLQNIPVRDEEGRRIRQAFVAGKGQLLVSADYSQIELVVLAHLADDEGLRRAFREGVDVHRRTASLLFKVDEAAVTPEQRRIAKTINFGVIYGMSAFRLANELRIGRGEAQGFIDSYFATYSGVTDFIRKTIETTERTGYAETILGRRRPILMINSRNKTEKQAAERVAVNTPIQGSAADIVKLAMLRVDAALRKGHPSARLLLQVHDELIVEAPEKEAKAVGELMRREMEGAIELSVPLRVSVESARAWGDMH
;
A
#
# COMPACT_ATOMS: atom_id res chain seq x y z
N ARG A 1 -9.58 6.69 1.98
CA ARG A 1 -8.99 7.00 0.67
C ARG A 1 -9.78 8.10 -0.01
N LEU A 2 -9.15 8.84 -0.91
CA LEU A 2 -9.84 9.70 -1.86
C LEU A 2 -10.48 8.82 -2.94
N SER A 3 -11.53 9.32 -3.57
CA SER A 3 -12.19 8.66 -4.71
C SER A 3 -12.63 9.71 -5.72
N SER A 4 -12.63 9.36 -7.00
CA SER A 4 -13.18 10.17 -8.07
C SER A 4 -14.46 9.54 -8.63
N ARG A 5 -15.36 10.38 -9.16
CA ARG A 5 -16.61 9.95 -9.81
C ARG A 5 -16.79 10.73 -11.10
N ASP A 6 -17.40 10.10 -12.07
CA ASP A 6 -17.91 10.69 -13.30
C ASP A 6 -16.86 11.53 -14.07
N PRO A 7 -15.71 10.96 -14.45
CA PRO A 7 -15.28 9.55 -14.44
C PRO A 7 -14.49 9.15 -13.19
N ASN A 8 -14.47 7.83 -12.90
CA ASN A 8 -13.58 7.27 -11.89
C ASN A 8 -12.20 6.98 -12.48
N LEU A 9 -11.33 7.97 -12.49
CA LEU A 9 -9.97 7.87 -13.04
C LEU A 9 -9.04 6.95 -12.22
N GLN A 10 -9.39 6.66 -10.96
CA GLN A 10 -8.59 5.77 -10.12
C GLN A 10 -8.79 4.29 -10.43
N ASN A 11 -9.85 3.94 -11.18
CA ASN A 11 -10.21 2.55 -11.51
C ASN A 11 -10.06 2.21 -12.99
N ILE A 12 -9.26 2.98 -13.75
CA ILE A 12 -8.92 2.61 -15.13
C ILE A 12 -8.10 1.32 -15.08
N PRO A 13 -8.56 0.21 -15.72
CA PRO A 13 -7.87 -1.07 -15.65
C PRO A 13 -6.41 -0.98 -16.14
N VAL A 14 -5.53 -1.81 -15.56
CA VAL A 14 -4.11 -1.89 -15.92
C VAL A 14 -3.75 -3.28 -16.45
N ARG A 15 -4.54 -4.30 -16.06
CA ARG A 15 -4.19 -5.70 -16.28
C ARG A 15 -4.53 -6.20 -17.67
N ASP A 16 -5.54 -5.64 -18.32
CA ASP A 16 -5.97 -5.99 -19.66
C ASP A 16 -5.43 -5.01 -20.71
N GLU A 17 -5.44 -5.43 -21.97
CA GLU A 17 -4.93 -4.63 -23.07
C GLU A 17 -5.76 -3.36 -23.31
N GLU A 18 -7.08 -3.45 -23.17
CA GLU A 18 -7.99 -2.32 -23.38
C GLU A 18 -7.74 -1.23 -22.31
N GLY A 19 -7.61 -1.61 -21.05
CA GLY A 19 -7.31 -0.68 -19.97
C GLY A 19 -5.97 0.03 -20.16
N ARG A 20 -4.94 -0.69 -20.61
CA ARG A 20 -3.63 -0.08 -20.97
C ARG A 20 -3.77 0.90 -22.12
N ARG A 21 -4.54 0.58 -23.16
CA ARG A 21 -4.83 1.51 -24.27
C ARG A 21 -5.55 2.76 -23.81
N ILE A 22 -6.49 2.64 -22.85
CA ILE A 22 -7.15 3.82 -22.25
C ILE A 22 -6.12 4.69 -21.55
N ARG A 23 -5.20 4.13 -20.76
CA ARG A 23 -4.14 4.92 -20.10
C ARG A 23 -3.21 5.59 -21.09
N GLN A 24 -2.92 4.99 -22.25
CA GLN A 24 -2.12 5.60 -23.31
C GLN A 24 -2.78 6.84 -23.95
N ALA A 25 -4.10 6.98 -23.83
CA ALA A 25 -4.81 8.18 -24.29
C ALA A 25 -4.60 9.41 -23.39
N PHE A 26 -4.13 9.22 -22.15
CA PHE A 26 -3.79 10.31 -21.24
C PHE A 26 -2.35 10.75 -21.52
N VAL A 27 -2.20 11.81 -22.29
CA VAL A 27 -0.92 12.33 -22.75
C VAL A 27 -0.63 13.71 -22.20
N ALA A 28 0.64 13.98 -21.92
CA ALA A 28 1.10 15.32 -21.55
C ALA A 28 0.94 16.33 -22.67
N GLY A 29 0.75 17.59 -22.33
CA GLY A 29 0.75 18.70 -23.27
C GLY A 29 2.01 18.79 -24.10
N LYS A 30 1.99 19.59 -25.18
CA LYS A 30 3.16 19.77 -26.04
C LYS A 30 4.34 20.35 -25.24
N GLY A 31 5.49 19.71 -25.28
CA GLY A 31 6.69 20.10 -24.53
C GLY A 31 6.62 19.78 -23.02
N GLN A 32 5.65 18.96 -22.60
CA GLN A 32 5.48 18.50 -21.23
C GLN A 32 5.68 16.97 -21.15
N LEU A 33 5.96 16.48 -19.94
CA LEU A 33 5.92 15.08 -19.57
C LEU A 33 5.00 14.89 -18.37
N LEU A 34 4.41 13.71 -18.26
CA LEU A 34 3.83 13.21 -17.02
C LEU A 34 4.97 12.66 -16.17
N VAL A 35 4.96 13.01 -14.91
CA VAL A 35 5.88 12.50 -13.87
C VAL A 35 5.03 11.82 -12.83
N SER A 36 5.20 10.50 -12.68
CA SER A 36 4.57 9.67 -11.68
C SER A 36 5.51 9.43 -10.51
N ALA A 37 4.99 9.51 -9.31
CA ALA A 37 5.66 9.11 -8.09
C ALA A 37 4.74 8.21 -7.27
N ASP A 38 5.16 6.95 -7.04
CA ASP A 38 4.37 5.92 -6.40
C ASP A 38 5.06 5.38 -5.14
N TYR A 39 4.31 5.25 -4.04
CA TYR A 39 4.81 4.65 -2.82
C TYR A 39 5.00 3.14 -2.97
N SER A 40 6.19 2.70 -2.69
CA SER A 40 6.49 1.26 -2.67
C SER A 40 5.88 0.60 -1.44
N GLN A 41 4.78 -0.15 -1.63
CA GLN A 41 4.17 -1.01 -0.61
C GLN A 41 3.78 -0.28 0.68
N ILE A 42 3.23 0.93 0.58
CA ILE A 42 2.93 1.81 1.72
C ILE A 42 2.14 1.10 2.84
N GLU A 43 1.16 0.25 2.51
CA GLU A 43 0.36 -0.45 3.52
C GLU A 43 1.19 -1.45 4.33
N LEU A 44 2.18 -2.13 3.72
CA LEU A 44 3.11 -3.01 4.43
C LEU A 44 4.12 -2.22 5.28
N VAL A 45 4.56 -1.05 4.80
CA VAL A 45 5.40 -0.11 5.58
C VAL A 45 4.66 0.36 6.81
N VAL A 46 3.40 0.77 6.66
CA VAL A 46 2.53 1.17 7.79
C VAL A 46 2.31 0.01 8.75
N LEU A 47 2.07 -1.21 8.24
CA LEU A 47 1.95 -2.39 9.08
C LEU A 47 3.23 -2.65 9.88
N ALA A 48 4.40 -2.59 9.24
CA ALA A 48 5.69 -2.79 9.92
C ALA A 48 5.92 -1.77 11.05
N HIS A 49 5.49 -0.52 10.85
CA HIS A 49 5.53 0.52 11.85
C HIS A 49 4.57 0.26 13.02
N LEU A 50 3.29 -0.04 12.72
CA LEU A 50 2.23 -0.23 13.72
C LEU A 50 2.37 -1.52 14.51
N ALA A 51 2.80 -2.60 13.86
CA ALA A 51 2.97 -3.91 14.48
C ALA A 51 4.24 -4.00 15.36
N ASP A 52 5.15 -3.05 15.22
CA ASP A 52 6.44 -3.07 15.93
C ASP A 52 7.23 -4.38 15.71
N ASP A 53 7.02 -5.02 14.57
CA ASP A 53 7.63 -6.31 14.23
C ASP A 53 9.03 -6.11 13.67
N GLU A 54 10.03 -6.60 14.40
CA GLU A 54 11.44 -6.40 14.03
C GLU A 54 11.82 -7.09 12.72
N GLY A 55 11.21 -8.23 12.40
CA GLY A 55 11.44 -8.94 11.13
C GLY A 55 11.00 -8.12 9.91
N LEU A 56 9.78 -7.55 9.98
CA LEU A 56 9.27 -6.66 8.94
C LEU A 56 10.05 -5.34 8.89
N ARG A 57 10.32 -4.72 10.03
CA ARG A 57 11.09 -3.47 10.11
C ARG A 57 12.47 -3.63 9.49
N ARG A 58 13.15 -4.71 9.82
CA ARG A 58 14.48 -5.02 9.31
C ARG A 58 14.45 -5.15 7.78
N ALA A 59 13.48 -5.89 7.22
CA ALA A 59 13.33 -6.05 5.79
C ALA A 59 13.22 -4.68 5.06
N PHE A 60 12.42 -3.75 5.60
CA PHE A 60 12.26 -2.42 5.01
C PHE A 60 13.48 -1.52 5.20
N ARG A 61 14.16 -1.57 6.36
CA ARG A 61 15.40 -0.80 6.60
C ARG A 61 16.53 -1.24 5.70
N GLU A 62 16.71 -2.55 5.52
CA GLU A 62 17.73 -3.13 4.64
C GLU A 62 17.39 -2.94 3.15
N GLY A 63 16.16 -2.53 2.81
CA GLY A 63 15.71 -2.34 1.44
C GLY A 63 15.60 -3.64 0.65
N VAL A 64 15.42 -4.77 1.34
CA VAL A 64 15.21 -6.06 0.68
C VAL A 64 13.76 -6.22 0.23
N ASP A 65 13.54 -7.07 -0.76
CA ASP A 65 12.20 -7.41 -1.22
C ASP A 65 11.44 -8.18 -0.13
N VAL A 66 10.51 -7.51 0.56
CA VAL A 66 9.73 -8.09 1.66
C VAL A 66 8.96 -9.35 1.25
N HIS A 67 8.53 -9.46 -0.01
CA HIS A 67 7.85 -10.66 -0.48
C HIS A 67 8.82 -11.82 -0.69
N ARG A 68 10.04 -11.54 -1.12
CA ARG A 68 11.12 -12.53 -1.22
C ARG A 68 11.57 -12.98 0.16
N ARG A 69 11.74 -12.05 1.09
CA ARG A 69 12.05 -12.37 2.51
C ARG A 69 10.97 -13.25 3.13
N THR A 70 9.70 -12.87 2.98
CA THR A 70 8.57 -13.68 3.48
C THR A 70 8.55 -15.07 2.82
N ALA A 71 8.79 -15.17 1.51
CA ALA A 71 8.87 -16.46 0.83
C ALA A 71 10.00 -17.33 1.38
N SER A 72 11.20 -16.77 1.55
CA SER A 72 12.34 -17.48 2.15
C SER A 72 11.98 -18.10 3.51
N LEU A 73 11.31 -17.35 4.36
CA LEU A 73 10.89 -17.79 5.69
C LEU A 73 9.78 -18.87 5.64
N LEU A 74 8.77 -18.68 4.79
CA LEU A 74 7.64 -19.61 4.66
C LEU A 74 8.05 -20.95 4.02
N PHE A 75 8.91 -20.91 3.01
CA PHE A 75 9.36 -22.10 2.28
C PHE A 75 10.67 -22.68 2.81
N LYS A 76 11.31 -22.00 3.81
CA LYS A 76 12.57 -22.41 4.42
C LYS A 76 13.70 -22.60 3.38
N VAL A 77 13.83 -21.66 2.48
CA VAL A 77 14.86 -21.60 1.44
C VAL A 77 15.64 -20.29 1.53
N ASP A 78 16.86 -20.26 1.04
CA ASP A 78 17.61 -19.01 0.96
C ASP A 78 16.92 -17.98 0.07
N GLU A 79 17.04 -16.70 0.38
CA GLU A 79 16.40 -15.62 -0.41
C GLU A 79 16.82 -15.65 -1.88
N ALA A 80 18.07 -16.03 -2.17
CA ALA A 80 18.56 -16.17 -3.53
C ALA A 80 17.88 -17.32 -4.29
N ALA A 81 17.45 -18.38 -3.58
CA ALA A 81 16.78 -19.55 -4.14
C ALA A 81 15.26 -19.40 -4.26
N VAL A 82 14.69 -18.32 -3.77
CA VAL A 82 13.23 -18.05 -3.88
C VAL A 82 12.82 -17.93 -5.33
N THR A 83 11.92 -18.82 -5.74
CA THR A 83 11.35 -18.82 -7.10
C THR A 83 10.34 -17.68 -7.29
N PRO A 84 10.06 -17.25 -8.55
CA PRO A 84 9.01 -16.27 -8.84
C PRO A 84 7.64 -16.67 -8.29
N GLU A 85 7.31 -17.96 -8.34
CA GLU A 85 6.04 -18.49 -7.83
C GLU A 85 5.96 -18.40 -6.30
N GLN A 86 7.01 -18.78 -5.57
CA GLN A 86 7.08 -18.64 -4.12
C GLN A 86 6.95 -17.16 -3.70
N ARG A 87 7.61 -16.26 -4.43
CA ARG A 87 7.48 -14.82 -4.20
C ARG A 87 6.04 -14.33 -4.44
N ARG A 88 5.37 -14.84 -5.49
CA ARG A 88 3.95 -14.54 -5.78
C ARG A 88 3.04 -15.00 -4.65
N ILE A 89 3.23 -16.21 -4.16
CA ILE A 89 2.49 -16.76 -3.01
C ILE A 89 2.70 -15.88 -1.77
N ALA A 90 3.94 -15.55 -1.43
CA ALA A 90 4.25 -14.70 -0.29
C ALA A 90 3.66 -13.29 -0.45
N LYS A 91 3.64 -12.72 -1.66
CA LYS A 91 2.96 -11.46 -1.94
C LYS A 91 1.46 -11.55 -1.64
N THR A 92 0.79 -12.62 -2.06
CA THR A 92 -0.63 -12.86 -1.77
C THR A 92 -0.87 -12.99 -0.28
N ILE A 93 0.01 -13.67 0.46
CA ILE A 93 -0.10 -13.84 1.91
C ILE A 93 0.12 -12.49 2.63
N ASN A 94 1.19 -11.76 2.31
CA ASN A 94 1.49 -10.46 2.91
C ASN A 94 0.30 -9.48 2.83
N PHE A 95 -0.31 -9.37 1.65
CA PHE A 95 -1.51 -8.55 1.50
C PHE A 95 -2.75 -9.20 2.10
N GLY A 96 -2.88 -10.51 1.96
CA GLY A 96 -4.01 -11.27 2.50
C GLY A 96 -4.16 -11.11 4.01
N VAL A 97 -3.06 -11.15 4.74
CA VAL A 97 -3.06 -10.96 6.20
C VAL A 97 -3.58 -9.58 6.58
N ILE A 98 -3.14 -8.52 5.91
CA ILE A 98 -3.62 -7.14 6.13
C ILE A 98 -5.15 -7.07 6.01
N TYR A 99 -5.71 -7.80 5.03
CA TYR A 99 -7.15 -7.79 4.77
C TYR A 99 -7.94 -8.86 5.53
N GLY A 100 -7.31 -9.57 6.47
CA GLY A 100 -7.95 -10.63 7.25
C GLY A 100 -8.43 -11.79 6.37
N MET A 101 -7.61 -12.20 5.40
CA MET A 101 -7.92 -13.30 4.48
C MET A 101 -8.01 -14.63 5.23
N SER A 102 -9.10 -15.35 5.02
CA SER A 102 -9.25 -16.71 5.58
C SER A 102 -8.46 -17.74 4.76
N ALA A 103 -8.15 -18.88 5.38
CA ALA A 103 -7.52 -20.01 4.69
C ALA A 103 -8.33 -20.51 3.49
N PHE A 104 -9.66 -20.42 3.56
CA PHE A 104 -10.53 -20.75 2.42
C PHE A 104 -10.31 -19.82 1.22
N ARG A 105 -10.25 -18.51 1.48
CA ARG A 105 -10.00 -17.53 0.40
C ARG A 105 -8.60 -17.66 -0.17
N LEU A 106 -7.60 -17.83 0.70
CA LEU A 106 -6.20 -18.05 0.27
C LEU A 106 -6.06 -19.31 -0.57
N ALA A 107 -6.69 -20.42 -0.16
CA ALA A 107 -6.71 -21.68 -0.90
C ALA A 107 -7.27 -21.52 -2.33
N ASN A 108 -8.40 -20.80 -2.46
CA ASN A 108 -9.02 -20.53 -3.76
C ASN A 108 -8.12 -19.65 -4.65
N GLU A 109 -7.49 -18.61 -4.08
CA GLU A 109 -6.65 -17.67 -4.83
C GLU A 109 -5.35 -18.33 -5.31
N LEU A 110 -4.76 -19.18 -4.49
CA LEU A 110 -3.53 -19.90 -4.82
C LEU A 110 -3.78 -21.25 -5.52
N ARG A 111 -5.03 -21.73 -5.59
CA ARG A 111 -5.42 -23.06 -6.09
C ARG A 111 -4.71 -24.21 -5.37
N ILE A 112 -4.62 -24.12 -4.04
CA ILE A 112 -4.01 -25.12 -3.15
C ILE A 112 -5.03 -25.69 -2.18
N GLY A 113 -4.64 -26.73 -1.44
CA GLY A 113 -5.46 -27.31 -0.36
C GLY A 113 -5.70 -26.33 0.79
N ARG A 114 -6.89 -26.38 1.42
CA ARG A 114 -7.22 -25.53 2.57
C ARG A 114 -6.27 -25.72 3.76
N GLY A 115 -5.82 -26.97 4.00
CA GLY A 115 -4.84 -27.27 5.05
C GLY A 115 -3.49 -26.61 4.79
N GLU A 116 -3.03 -26.62 3.54
CA GLU A 116 -1.79 -25.98 3.12
C GLU A 116 -1.90 -24.45 3.27
N ALA A 117 -3.02 -23.86 2.84
CA ALA A 117 -3.28 -22.43 3.02
C ALA A 117 -3.29 -22.03 4.50
N GLN A 118 -3.87 -22.85 5.39
CA GLN A 118 -3.83 -22.62 6.83
C GLN A 118 -2.39 -22.69 7.35
N GLY A 119 -1.61 -23.68 6.92
CA GLY A 119 -0.19 -23.81 7.29
C GLY A 119 0.64 -22.58 6.90
N PHE A 120 0.38 -21.97 5.75
CA PHE A 120 1.04 -20.71 5.36
C PHE A 120 0.65 -19.56 6.26
N ILE A 121 -0.62 -19.41 6.61
CA ILE A 121 -1.10 -18.37 7.53
C ILE A 121 -0.47 -18.55 8.92
N ASP A 122 -0.46 -19.76 9.45
CA ASP A 122 0.11 -20.06 10.77
C ASP A 122 1.62 -19.79 10.79
N SER A 123 2.35 -20.19 9.73
CA SER A 123 3.77 -19.90 9.57
C SER A 123 4.06 -18.41 9.47
N TYR A 124 3.21 -17.66 8.77
CA TYR A 124 3.32 -16.21 8.69
C TYR A 124 3.21 -15.54 10.07
N PHE A 125 2.19 -15.89 10.84
CA PHE A 125 1.97 -15.34 12.18
C PHE A 125 3.02 -15.80 13.20
N ALA A 126 3.54 -17.00 13.05
CA ALA A 126 4.67 -17.48 13.86
C ALA A 126 5.96 -16.69 13.54
N THR A 127 6.15 -16.31 12.28
CA THR A 127 7.31 -15.53 11.82
C THR A 127 7.23 -14.06 12.23
N TYR A 128 6.04 -13.47 12.08
CA TYR A 128 5.78 -12.06 12.36
C TYR A 128 4.84 -11.92 13.56
N SER A 129 5.34 -12.26 14.74
CA SER A 129 4.54 -12.27 15.99
C SER A 129 4.02 -10.88 16.37
N GLY A 130 4.75 -9.82 16.04
CA GLY A 130 4.32 -8.44 16.23
C GLY A 130 3.04 -8.12 15.47
N VAL A 131 2.83 -8.73 14.29
CA VAL A 131 1.59 -8.58 13.52
C VAL A 131 0.41 -9.20 14.25
N THR A 132 0.60 -10.38 14.86
CA THR A 132 -0.43 -11.05 15.67
C THR A 132 -0.83 -10.17 16.86
N ASP A 133 0.13 -9.63 17.57
CA ASP A 133 -0.10 -8.73 18.70
C ASP A 133 -0.80 -7.44 18.30
N PHE A 134 -0.42 -6.85 17.17
CA PHE A 134 -1.09 -5.68 16.62
C PHE A 134 -2.56 -5.95 16.30
N ILE A 135 -2.87 -7.07 15.64
CA ILE A 135 -4.25 -7.47 15.31
C ILE A 135 -5.06 -7.62 16.61
N ARG A 136 -4.55 -8.38 17.57
CA ARG A 136 -5.24 -8.62 18.86
C ARG A 136 -5.50 -7.29 19.59
N LYS A 137 -4.48 -6.47 19.80
CA LYS A 137 -4.59 -5.17 20.48
C LYS A 137 -5.55 -4.22 19.78
N THR A 138 -5.56 -4.23 18.44
CA THR A 138 -6.47 -3.38 17.65
C THR A 138 -7.91 -3.80 17.86
N ILE A 139 -8.22 -5.10 17.84
CA ILE A 139 -9.58 -5.62 18.09
C ILE A 139 -10.01 -5.29 19.52
N GLU A 140 -9.22 -5.63 20.53
CA GLU A 140 -9.51 -5.35 21.95
C GLU A 140 -9.76 -3.84 22.20
N THR A 141 -8.93 -2.98 21.61
CA THR A 141 -9.10 -1.52 21.71
C THR A 141 -10.39 -1.08 21.05
N THR A 142 -10.69 -1.61 19.84
CA THR A 142 -11.91 -1.25 19.13
C THR A 142 -13.16 -1.74 19.83
N GLU A 143 -13.15 -2.93 20.44
CA GLU A 143 -14.25 -3.45 21.26
C GLU A 143 -14.56 -2.52 22.43
N ARG A 144 -13.52 -1.97 23.06
CA ARG A 144 -13.65 -1.06 24.21
C ARG A 144 -14.09 0.35 23.81
N THR A 145 -13.57 0.88 22.70
CA THR A 145 -13.76 2.29 22.30
C THR A 145 -14.87 2.49 21.29
N GLY A 146 -15.26 1.44 20.54
CA GLY A 146 -16.22 1.50 19.44
C GLY A 146 -15.65 2.04 18.13
N TYR A 147 -14.36 2.38 18.06
CA TYR A 147 -13.72 2.91 16.84
C TYR A 147 -12.30 2.40 16.65
N ALA A 148 -11.86 2.36 15.40
CA ALA A 148 -10.46 2.21 15.02
C ALA A 148 -9.88 3.56 14.61
N GLU A 149 -8.56 3.77 14.80
CA GLU A 149 -7.90 5.06 14.62
C GLU A 149 -6.64 4.92 13.76
N THR A 150 -6.36 5.93 12.92
CA THR A 150 -5.12 6.03 12.14
C THR A 150 -3.98 6.63 12.98
N ILE A 151 -2.74 6.56 12.47
CA ILE A 151 -1.56 7.18 13.11
C ILE A 151 -1.70 8.71 13.27
N LEU A 152 -2.57 9.37 12.50
CA LEU A 152 -2.87 10.79 12.61
C LEU A 152 -4.14 11.10 13.40
N GLY A 153 -4.69 10.12 14.13
CA GLY A 153 -5.84 10.33 15.00
C GLY A 153 -7.19 10.36 14.29
N ARG A 154 -7.27 9.96 13.01
CA ARG A 154 -8.56 9.85 12.31
C ARG A 154 -9.32 8.63 12.78
N ARG A 155 -10.53 8.81 13.28
CA ARG A 155 -11.38 7.77 13.86
C ARG A 155 -12.43 7.27 12.87
N ARG A 156 -12.62 5.96 12.87
CA ARG A 156 -13.69 5.28 12.14
C ARG A 156 -14.54 4.46 13.11
N PRO A 157 -15.81 4.78 13.33
CA PRO A 157 -16.72 3.98 14.14
C PRO A 157 -16.88 2.57 13.54
N ILE A 158 -16.87 1.54 14.39
CA ILE A 158 -17.03 0.13 14.01
C ILE A 158 -18.26 -0.42 14.74
N LEU A 159 -19.43 -0.16 14.18
CA LEU A 159 -20.72 -0.38 14.86
C LEU A 159 -20.97 -1.82 15.30
N MET A 160 -20.53 -2.82 14.51
CA MET A 160 -20.79 -4.24 14.74
C MET A 160 -19.66 -4.98 15.47
N ILE A 161 -18.70 -4.27 16.07
CA ILE A 161 -17.54 -4.89 16.72
C ILE A 161 -17.95 -5.76 17.92
N ASN A 162 -19.02 -5.40 18.62
CA ASN A 162 -19.58 -6.12 19.75
C ASN A 162 -20.86 -6.92 19.40
N SER A 163 -21.11 -7.19 18.10
CA SER A 163 -22.27 -7.97 17.67
C SER A 163 -22.24 -9.40 18.24
N ARG A 164 -23.40 -9.90 18.63
CA ARG A 164 -23.60 -11.32 19.01
C ARG A 164 -23.60 -12.24 17.79
N ASN A 165 -23.86 -11.71 16.60
CA ASN A 165 -23.76 -12.45 15.35
C ASN A 165 -22.28 -12.61 14.96
N LYS A 166 -21.78 -13.84 14.95
CA LYS A 166 -20.39 -14.17 14.67
C LYS A 166 -19.92 -13.65 13.30
N THR A 167 -20.77 -13.71 12.29
CA THR A 167 -20.44 -13.24 10.92
C THR A 167 -20.27 -11.73 10.88
N GLU A 168 -21.16 -10.98 11.53
CA GLU A 168 -21.08 -9.52 11.63
C GLU A 168 -19.87 -9.10 12.44
N LYS A 169 -19.61 -9.75 13.58
CA LYS A 169 -18.44 -9.49 14.43
C LYS A 169 -17.15 -9.71 13.64
N GLN A 170 -16.98 -10.83 12.98
CA GLN A 170 -15.79 -11.10 12.17
C GLN A 170 -15.60 -10.10 11.01
N ALA A 171 -16.70 -9.65 10.40
CA ALA A 171 -16.63 -8.59 9.39
C ALA A 171 -16.15 -7.26 10.01
N ALA A 172 -16.66 -6.91 11.18
CA ALA A 172 -16.28 -5.72 11.94
C ALA A 172 -14.81 -5.77 12.39
N GLU A 173 -14.32 -6.92 12.89
CA GLU A 173 -12.92 -7.14 13.27
C GLU A 173 -11.98 -6.91 12.07
N ARG A 174 -12.32 -7.43 10.89
CA ARG A 174 -11.54 -7.16 9.66
C ARG A 174 -11.50 -5.66 9.33
N VAL A 175 -12.61 -4.96 9.45
CA VAL A 175 -12.67 -3.51 9.23
C VAL A 175 -11.85 -2.75 10.28
N ALA A 176 -11.90 -3.19 11.54
CA ALA A 176 -11.14 -2.61 12.64
C ALA A 176 -9.63 -2.70 12.39
N VAL A 177 -9.13 -3.88 12.00
CA VAL A 177 -7.70 -4.11 11.71
C VAL A 177 -7.23 -3.37 10.47
N ASN A 178 -8.05 -3.34 9.40
CA ASN A 178 -7.69 -2.66 8.15
C ASN A 178 -7.66 -1.13 8.30
N THR A 179 -8.48 -0.57 9.16
CA THR A 179 -8.64 0.88 9.28
C THR A 179 -7.34 1.60 9.66
N PRO A 180 -6.59 1.22 10.71
CA PRO A 180 -5.32 1.87 11.02
C PRO A 180 -4.30 1.75 9.88
N ILE A 181 -4.26 0.64 9.16
CA ILE A 181 -3.29 0.43 8.07
C ILE A 181 -3.67 1.26 6.84
N GLN A 182 -4.83 0.99 6.23
CA GLN A 182 -5.28 1.68 5.01
C GLN A 182 -5.58 3.16 5.25
N GLY A 183 -6.14 3.47 6.42
CA GLY A 183 -6.45 4.84 6.79
C GLY A 183 -5.18 5.67 6.96
N SER A 184 -4.15 5.12 7.63
CA SER A 184 -2.86 5.80 7.79
C SER A 184 -2.13 5.96 6.45
N ALA A 185 -2.13 4.93 5.60
CA ALA A 185 -1.60 5.05 4.24
C ALA A 185 -2.29 6.19 3.46
N ALA A 186 -3.62 6.27 3.54
CA ALA A 186 -4.37 7.36 2.90
C ALA A 186 -4.07 8.74 3.50
N ASP A 187 -3.84 8.83 4.80
CA ASP A 187 -3.47 10.08 5.46
C ASP A 187 -2.06 10.52 5.05
N ILE A 188 -1.11 9.59 4.93
CA ILE A 188 0.26 9.85 4.44
C ILE A 188 0.21 10.40 3.01
N VAL A 189 -0.53 9.75 2.11
CA VAL A 189 -0.66 10.21 0.72
C VAL A 189 -1.25 11.61 0.65
N LYS A 190 -2.24 11.95 1.48
CA LYS A 190 -2.80 13.31 1.53
C LYS A 190 -1.80 14.35 2.02
N LEU A 191 -1.01 14.03 3.05
CA LEU A 191 0.07 14.91 3.51
C LEU A 191 1.11 15.12 2.41
N ALA A 192 1.54 14.03 1.78
CA ALA A 192 2.47 14.07 0.66
C ALA A 192 1.95 14.95 -0.49
N MET A 193 0.68 14.79 -0.86
CA MET A 193 0.04 15.58 -1.90
C MET A 193 0.08 17.08 -1.59
N LEU A 194 -0.23 17.48 -0.35
CA LEU A 194 -0.19 18.89 0.07
C LEU A 194 1.25 19.43 0.06
N ARG A 195 2.24 18.64 0.48
CA ARG A 195 3.65 19.03 0.46
C ARG A 195 4.19 19.18 -0.96
N VAL A 196 3.87 18.21 -1.83
CA VAL A 196 4.24 18.26 -3.26
C VAL A 196 3.64 19.49 -3.93
N ASP A 197 2.33 19.75 -3.76
CA ASP A 197 1.69 20.93 -4.34
C ASP A 197 2.34 22.24 -3.87
N ALA A 198 2.58 22.39 -2.56
CA ALA A 198 3.24 23.55 -2.00
C ALA A 198 4.67 23.74 -2.55
N ALA A 199 5.44 22.65 -2.65
CA ALA A 199 6.81 22.69 -3.16
C ALA A 199 6.86 23.00 -4.68
N LEU A 200 5.92 22.44 -5.48
CA LEU A 200 5.78 22.75 -6.91
C LEU A 200 5.48 24.23 -7.12
N ARG A 201 4.52 24.80 -6.43
CA ARG A 201 4.17 26.22 -6.52
C ARG A 201 5.36 27.15 -6.25
N LYS A 202 6.23 26.76 -5.32
CA LYS A 202 7.40 27.54 -4.94
C LYS A 202 8.57 27.39 -5.92
N GLY A 203 8.87 26.16 -6.36
CA GLY A 203 10.07 25.84 -7.11
C GLY A 203 9.86 25.60 -8.60
N HIS A 204 8.68 25.13 -8.98
CA HIS A 204 8.34 24.73 -10.35
C HIS A 204 6.92 25.17 -10.72
N PRO A 205 6.64 26.47 -10.82
CA PRO A 205 5.28 27.00 -11.03
C PRO A 205 4.65 26.58 -12.36
N SER A 206 5.45 26.08 -13.29
CA SER A 206 5.00 25.52 -14.57
C SER A 206 4.55 24.06 -14.47
N ALA A 207 4.86 23.38 -13.36
CA ALA A 207 4.41 22.02 -13.12
C ALA A 207 3.07 22.02 -12.37
N ARG A 208 2.24 21.00 -12.64
CA ARG A 208 0.88 20.90 -12.07
C ARG A 208 0.62 19.50 -11.54
N LEU A 209 0.16 19.39 -10.30
CA LEU A 209 -0.40 18.15 -9.78
C LEU A 209 -1.74 17.88 -10.49
N LEU A 210 -1.84 16.75 -11.18
CA LEU A 210 -3.02 16.39 -11.97
C LEU A 210 -3.90 15.36 -11.29
N LEU A 211 -3.32 14.24 -10.83
CA LEU A 211 -4.07 13.09 -10.35
C LEU A 211 -3.41 12.51 -9.08
N GLN A 212 -4.25 11.93 -8.25
CA GLN A 212 -3.88 10.98 -7.20
C GLN A 212 -4.60 9.68 -7.50
N VAL A 213 -3.84 8.60 -7.68
CA VAL A 213 -4.37 7.26 -8.01
C VAL A 213 -3.83 6.28 -6.97
N HIS A 214 -4.68 5.83 -6.04
CA HIS A 214 -4.28 4.99 -4.91
C HIS A 214 -3.15 5.63 -4.07
N ASP A 215 -1.92 5.18 -4.22
CA ASP A 215 -0.68 5.63 -3.58
C ASP A 215 0.28 6.37 -4.52
N GLU A 216 -0.17 6.64 -5.75
CA GLU A 216 0.53 7.36 -6.81
C GLU A 216 0.07 8.81 -6.91
N LEU A 217 1.02 9.73 -7.14
CA LEU A 217 0.78 11.10 -7.54
C LEU A 217 1.30 11.33 -8.97
N ILE A 218 0.51 11.99 -9.81
CA ILE A 218 0.88 12.31 -11.18
C ILE A 218 0.91 13.83 -11.35
N VAL A 219 2.06 14.31 -11.81
CA VAL A 219 2.34 15.73 -12.10
C VAL A 219 2.61 15.87 -13.59
N GLU A 220 2.12 16.94 -14.22
CA GLU A 220 2.58 17.38 -15.54
C GLU A 220 3.64 18.45 -15.35
N ALA A 221 4.78 18.32 -16.04
CA ALA A 221 5.88 19.26 -15.95
C ALA A 221 6.54 19.50 -17.31
N PRO A 222 7.16 20.69 -17.55
CA PRO A 222 8.00 20.91 -18.71
C PRO A 222 9.07 19.82 -18.82
N GLU A 223 9.30 19.28 -20.01
CA GLU A 223 10.23 18.18 -20.25
C GLU A 223 11.63 18.44 -19.64
N LYS A 224 12.14 19.67 -19.77
CA LYS A 224 13.43 20.11 -19.18
C LYS A 224 13.44 20.10 -17.64
N GLU A 225 12.27 20.13 -16.98
CA GLU A 225 12.12 20.17 -15.54
C GLU A 225 11.69 18.81 -14.96
N ALA A 226 11.25 17.87 -15.78
CA ALA A 226 10.64 16.60 -15.35
C ALA A 226 11.52 15.82 -14.35
N LYS A 227 12.84 15.77 -14.58
CA LYS A 227 13.78 15.12 -13.64
C LYS A 227 13.82 15.83 -12.28
N ALA A 228 13.93 17.16 -12.26
CA ALA A 228 13.97 17.93 -11.03
C ALA A 228 12.63 17.85 -10.26
N VAL A 229 11.51 17.87 -10.98
CA VAL A 229 10.17 17.66 -10.42
C VAL A 229 10.06 16.26 -9.83
N GLY A 230 10.54 15.21 -10.49
CA GLY A 230 10.56 13.86 -9.97
C GLY A 230 11.35 13.72 -8.67
N GLU A 231 12.52 14.32 -8.57
CA GLU A 231 13.34 14.34 -7.34
C GLU A 231 12.65 15.14 -6.21
N LEU A 232 11.98 16.25 -6.55
CA LEU A 232 11.17 17.00 -5.60
C LEU A 232 10.02 16.12 -5.06
N MET A 233 9.26 15.46 -5.95
CA MET A 233 8.16 14.58 -5.55
C MET A 233 8.67 13.47 -4.63
N ARG A 234 9.75 12.78 -4.99
CA ARG A 234 10.37 11.75 -4.15
C ARG A 234 10.67 12.28 -2.76
N ARG A 235 11.39 13.38 -2.65
CA ARG A 235 11.79 13.98 -1.37
C ARG A 235 10.58 14.35 -0.52
N GLU A 236 9.58 15.02 -1.09
CA GLU A 236 8.41 15.46 -0.34
C GLU A 236 7.51 14.31 0.09
N MET A 237 7.40 13.26 -0.73
CA MET A 237 6.62 12.06 -0.42
C MET A 237 7.33 11.19 0.62
N GLU A 238 8.63 10.89 0.46
CA GLU A 238 9.39 10.10 1.43
C GLU A 238 9.49 10.80 2.78
N GLY A 239 9.56 12.12 2.80
CA GLY A 239 9.58 12.93 4.01
C GLY A 239 8.19 13.33 4.55
N ALA A 240 7.09 12.80 4.01
CA ALA A 240 5.74 13.22 4.41
C ALA A 240 5.44 13.02 5.89
N ILE A 241 5.95 11.93 6.46
CA ILE A 241 5.83 11.59 7.88
C ILE A 241 7.05 10.77 8.31
N GLU A 242 7.43 10.87 9.57
CA GLU A 242 8.47 10.03 10.17
C GLU A 242 7.86 8.73 10.71
N LEU A 243 8.35 7.60 10.21
CA LEU A 243 7.97 6.25 10.66
C LEU A 243 9.23 5.50 11.15
N SER A 244 9.03 4.38 11.85
CA SER A 244 10.13 3.51 12.29
C SER A 244 10.84 2.77 11.14
N VAL A 245 10.28 2.86 9.94
CA VAL A 245 10.81 2.31 8.68
C VAL A 245 10.70 3.36 7.57
N PRO A 246 11.62 3.39 6.60
CA PRO A 246 11.62 4.41 5.57
C PRO A 246 10.45 4.23 4.59
N LEU A 247 9.80 5.34 4.24
CA LEU A 247 8.97 5.42 3.05
C LEU A 247 9.88 5.47 1.82
N ARG A 248 9.57 4.70 0.79
CA ARG A 248 10.29 4.70 -0.48
C ARG A 248 9.32 4.99 -1.62
N VAL A 249 9.81 5.78 -2.58
CA VAL A 249 9.02 6.25 -3.71
C VAL A 249 9.76 5.93 -5.00
N SER A 250 9.09 5.22 -5.91
CA SER A 250 9.54 5.08 -7.30
C SER A 250 9.06 6.27 -8.10
N VAL A 251 9.91 6.76 -9.02
CA VAL A 251 9.58 7.89 -9.88
C VAL A 251 9.85 7.50 -11.34
N GLU A 252 8.86 7.72 -12.17
CA GLU A 252 8.94 7.52 -13.62
C GLU A 252 8.44 8.76 -14.35
N SER A 253 8.84 8.93 -15.60
CA SER A 253 8.33 9.99 -16.44
C SER A 253 8.19 9.52 -17.88
N ALA A 254 7.06 9.87 -18.49
CA ALA A 254 6.76 9.54 -19.88
C ALA A 254 5.83 10.58 -20.49
N ARG A 255 5.66 10.49 -21.83
CA ARG A 255 4.70 11.34 -22.52
C ARG A 255 3.26 10.90 -22.32
N ALA A 256 3.01 9.62 -22.20
CA ALA A 256 1.70 9.05 -21.92
C ALA A 256 1.70 8.29 -20.58
N TRP A 257 0.58 8.33 -19.86
CA TRP A 257 0.42 7.60 -18.60
C TRP A 257 0.59 6.10 -18.77
N GLY A 258 0.10 5.54 -19.89
CA GLY A 258 0.22 4.11 -20.17
C GLY A 258 1.64 3.62 -20.47
N ASP A 259 2.61 4.52 -20.64
CA ASP A 259 4.04 4.19 -20.83
C ASP A 259 4.82 4.11 -19.52
N MET A 260 4.17 4.41 -18.39
CA MET A 260 4.68 4.29 -17.02
C MET A 260 4.09 3.04 -16.39
N HIS A 261 4.88 2.16 -15.74
CA HIS A 261 4.58 0.86 -15.09
C HIS A 261 4.36 -0.33 -15.99
#